data_17d65a94098269c052d7b9dddd8fe7bb
#
_entry.id   17d65a94098269c052d7b9dddd8fe7bb
#
_cell.length_a   1.000
_cell.length_b   1.000
_cell.length_c   1.000
_cell.angle_alpha   90.00
_cell.angle_beta   90.00
_cell.angle_gamma   90.00
#
_symmetry.space_group_name_H-M   'P 1'
#
loop_
_entity.id
_entity.type
_entity.pdbx_description
1 polymer ?
#
loop_
_entity_poly.entity_id
_entity_poly.type
_entity_poly.pdbx_seq_one_letter_code
_entity_poly.pdbx_strand_id
1 'polypeptide(L)'
;MNTSRTRLFKAALILAAVASLAVVVASFLNKTPTDYEIELATIENDILSTQTSAPSGSAETALRLVYLHYLKALLTGCFDDFNVAETETDNAMHTLGSSDDLYLVRANLNYTFHRLDEATHDLDRLSSLAASPRARVLRTNIDLQQGKYADARRGYESVIQAERTWDNLARLAYLESKIGDSLAADRLYREAQDEITAKDMRSYAWVEVQRGLLDLRQGRHDEAWTHYQHADKAYSGYWLIEDHMAELLGARGKYGEAIARYQSVVARSPRPELQQAVGDLYVLMGQPEQARRWHEQALAAYLASAGRREVHYFHHLAWFYADVREDGAEAVKWARRDLDLRRNYATREALAWALYRAGRITESLDEIKQALAAGVKDAHLFFHAAMIHLAAGRTGEGKQFLKRAAEVNPRYEAFHVHR
;
A
#
# COMPACT_ATOMS: atom_id res chain seq x y z
N MET A 1 14.33 -43.90 48.14
CA MET A 1 13.25 -42.90 48.33
C MET A 1 13.27 -41.75 47.30
N ASN A 2 13.92 -41.84 46.12
CA ASN A 2 14.09 -40.70 45.21
C ASN A 2 13.28 -40.76 43.88
N THR A 3 12.71 -41.89 43.53
CA THR A 3 11.99 -42.06 42.25
C THR A 3 10.54 -41.56 42.23
N SER A 4 9.91 -41.49 43.42
CA SER A 4 8.52 -41.01 43.55
C SER A 4 8.40 -39.49 43.42
N ARG A 5 9.36 -38.72 43.96
CA ARG A 5 9.39 -37.24 43.86
C ARG A 5 9.64 -36.78 42.42
N THR A 6 10.49 -37.44 41.69
CA THR A 6 10.78 -37.11 40.28
C THR A 6 9.60 -37.40 39.35
N ARG A 7 8.79 -38.43 39.63
CA ARG A 7 7.56 -38.74 38.88
C ARG A 7 6.45 -37.73 39.16
N LEU A 8 6.28 -37.27 40.41
CA LEU A 8 5.34 -36.24 40.79
C LEU A 8 5.70 -34.88 40.17
N PHE A 9 6.99 -34.52 40.11
CA PHE A 9 7.45 -33.28 39.48
C PHE A 9 7.24 -33.28 37.95
N LYS A 10 7.48 -34.39 37.27
CA LYS A 10 7.18 -34.55 35.85
C LYS A 10 5.69 -34.49 35.54
N ALA A 11 4.86 -35.12 36.38
CA ALA A 11 3.41 -35.08 36.23
C ALA A 11 2.85 -33.63 36.44
N ALA A 12 3.38 -32.88 37.41
CA ALA A 12 3.01 -31.51 37.62
C ALA A 12 3.41 -30.57 36.50
N LEU A 13 4.60 -30.78 35.87
CA LEU A 13 5.05 -30.04 34.69
C LEU A 13 4.19 -30.35 33.43
N ILE A 14 3.78 -31.60 33.24
CA ILE A 14 2.89 -31.98 32.13
C ILE A 14 1.48 -31.37 32.35
N LEU A 15 0.95 -31.43 33.57
CA LEU A 15 -0.34 -30.80 33.87
C LEU A 15 -0.31 -29.26 33.71
N ALA A 16 0.79 -28.59 34.09
CA ALA A 16 0.97 -27.17 33.85
C ALA A 16 1.06 -26.81 32.37
N ALA A 17 1.76 -27.63 31.57
CA ALA A 17 1.86 -27.46 30.13
C ALA A 17 0.51 -27.69 29.42
N VAL A 18 -0.27 -28.69 29.85
CA VAL A 18 -1.61 -28.97 29.31
C VAL A 18 -2.60 -27.88 29.73
N ALA A 19 -2.53 -27.38 30.97
CA ALA A 19 -3.35 -26.25 31.43
C ALA A 19 -3.01 -24.95 30.67
N SER A 20 -1.71 -24.67 30.43
CA SER A 20 -1.28 -23.51 29.62
C SER A 20 -1.73 -23.65 28.16
N LEU A 21 -1.66 -24.85 27.59
CA LEU A 21 -2.16 -25.11 26.24
C LEU A 21 -3.69 -24.96 26.17
N ALA A 22 -4.42 -25.45 27.16
CA ALA A 22 -5.87 -25.30 27.26
C ALA A 22 -6.31 -23.84 27.40
N VAL A 23 -5.58 -23.01 28.17
CA VAL A 23 -5.83 -21.57 28.29
C VAL A 23 -5.53 -20.85 26.97
N VAL A 24 -4.45 -21.21 26.29
CA VAL A 24 -4.13 -20.66 24.95
C VAL A 24 -5.19 -21.06 23.94
N VAL A 25 -5.59 -22.33 23.90
CA VAL A 25 -6.66 -22.81 23.01
C VAL A 25 -8.01 -22.19 23.35
N ALA A 26 -8.34 -22.02 24.63
CA ALA A 26 -9.58 -21.35 25.05
C ALA A 26 -9.58 -19.84 24.72
N SER A 27 -8.43 -19.19 24.80
CA SER A 27 -8.30 -17.78 24.37
C SER A 27 -8.42 -17.63 22.84
N PHE A 28 -8.00 -18.60 22.06
CA PHE A 28 -8.23 -18.65 20.60
C PHE A 28 -9.69 -18.96 20.24
N LEU A 29 -10.35 -19.85 21.00
CA LEU A 29 -11.74 -20.25 20.76
C LEU A 29 -12.78 -19.19 21.23
N ASN A 30 -12.38 -18.25 22.10
CA ASN A 30 -13.25 -17.19 22.62
C ASN A 30 -13.00 -15.80 21.97
N LYS A 31 -12.14 -15.70 20.96
CA LYS A 31 -11.91 -14.43 20.28
C LYS A 31 -13.10 -14.14 19.35
N THR A 32 -13.86 -13.10 19.64
CA THR A 32 -14.87 -12.59 18.73
C THR A 32 -14.19 -12.22 17.40
N PRO A 33 -14.68 -12.72 16.25
CA PRO A 33 -14.08 -12.37 14.96
C PRO A 33 -14.21 -10.86 14.73
N THR A 34 -13.18 -10.30 14.08
CA THR A 34 -13.16 -8.89 13.70
C THR A 34 -14.05 -8.64 12.49
N ASP A 35 -14.41 -7.35 12.25
CA ASP A 35 -15.21 -6.98 11.07
C ASP A 35 -14.54 -7.43 9.76
N TYR A 36 -13.23 -7.28 9.67
CA TYR A 36 -12.44 -7.78 8.53
C TYR A 36 -12.54 -9.30 8.36
N GLU A 37 -12.41 -10.07 9.43
CA GLU A 37 -12.50 -11.55 9.39
C GLU A 37 -13.89 -12.00 8.97
N ILE A 38 -14.95 -11.31 9.43
CA ILE A 38 -16.35 -11.60 9.04
C ILE A 38 -16.56 -11.32 7.55
N GLU A 39 -16.12 -10.16 7.05
CA GLU A 39 -16.27 -9.79 5.64
C GLU A 39 -15.50 -10.73 4.73
N LEU A 40 -14.25 -11.06 5.08
CA LEU A 40 -13.42 -12.00 4.32
C LEU A 40 -14.07 -13.39 4.24
N ALA A 41 -14.51 -13.94 5.38
CA ALA A 41 -15.20 -15.23 5.44
C ALA A 41 -16.50 -15.23 4.61
N THR A 42 -17.23 -14.11 4.59
CA THR A 42 -18.44 -13.96 3.78
C THR A 42 -18.11 -14.05 2.29
N ILE A 43 -17.10 -13.32 1.82
CA ILE A 43 -16.68 -13.37 0.40
C ILE A 43 -16.20 -14.78 0.03
N GLU A 44 -15.39 -15.44 0.90
CA GLU A 44 -14.90 -16.78 0.65
C GLU A 44 -16.01 -17.84 0.60
N ASN A 45 -17.01 -17.74 1.46
CA ASN A 45 -18.22 -18.58 1.41
C ASN A 45 -19.03 -18.33 0.14
N ASP A 46 -19.15 -17.09 -0.31
CA ASP A 46 -19.82 -16.75 -1.57
C ASP A 46 -19.09 -17.31 -2.79
N ILE A 47 -17.75 -17.27 -2.81
CA ILE A 47 -16.94 -17.93 -3.85
C ILE A 47 -17.21 -19.43 -3.85
N LEU A 48 -17.08 -20.09 -2.70
CA LEU A 48 -17.28 -21.54 -2.58
C LEU A 48 -18.72 -21.94 -3.00
N SER A 49 -19.73 -21.21 -2.54
CA SER A 49 -21.12 -21.50 -2.90
C SER A 49 -21.39 -21.31 -4.39
N THR A 50 -20.78 -20.29 -5.01
CA THR A 50 -20.88 -20.04 -6.44
C THR A 50 -20.23 -21.15 -7.26
N GLN A 51 -19.05 -21.65 -6.81
CA GLN A 51 -18.37 -22.77 -7.46
C GLN A 51 -19.10 -24.10 -7.35
N THR A 52 -19.80 -24.35 -6.23
CA THR A 52 -20.43 -25.66 -5.95
C THR A 52 -21.88 -25.75 -6.37
N SER A 53 -22.64 -24.66 -6.37
CA SER A 53 -24.11 -24.67 -6.54
C SER A 53 -24.59 -24.32 -7.95
N ALA A 54 -23.73 -23.73 -8.79
CA ALA A 54 -24.13 -23.27 -10.12
C ALA A 54 -23.80 -24.31 -11.21
N PRO A 55 -24.60 -24.39 -12.30
CA PRO A 55 -24.24 -25.18 -13.47
C PRO A 55 -22.87 -24.78 -13.99
N SER A 56 -21.97 -25.75 -14.14
CA SER A 56 -20.64 -25.50 -14.69
C SER A 56 -20.74 -24.82 -16.06
N GLY A 57 -20.14 -23.63 -16.20
CA GLY A 57 -20.04 -22.92 -17.49
C GLY A 57 -21.14 -21.90 -17.77
N SER A 58 -22.01 -21.54 -16.80
CA SER A 58 -22.95 -20.43 -17.03
C SER A 58 -22.21 -19.08 -17.04
N ALA A 59 -22.62 -18.15 -17.91
CA ALA A 59 -22.08 -16.81 -18.00
C ALA A 59 -22.22 -16.04 -16.68
N GLU A 60 -23.37 -16.18 -16.03
CA GLU A 60 -23.66 -15.55 -14.73
C GLU A 60 -22.68 -16.02 -13.65
N THR A 61 -22.41 -17.33 -13.58
CA THR A 61 -21.45 -17.92 -12.64
C THR A 61 -20.04 -17.39 -12.87
N ALA A 62 -19.58 -17.37 -14.12
CA ALA A 62 -18.25 -16.88 -14.46
C ALA A 62 -18.07 -15.39 -14.08
N LEU A 63 -19.02 -14.53 -14.44
CA LEU A 63 -18.99 -13.11 -14.07
C LEU A 63 -19.04 -12.92 -12.56
N ARG A 64 -19.87 -13.69 -11.84
CA ARG A 64 -19.95 -13.62 -10.38
C ARG A 64 -18.62 -13.99 -9.72
N LEU A 65 -17.93 -15.02 -10.19
CA LEU A 65 -16.61 -15.41 -9.68
C LEU A 65 -15.56 -14.32 -9.93
N VAL A 66 -15.54 -13.72 -11.12
CA VAL A 66 -14.66 -12.57 -11.41
C VAL A 66 -14.85 -11.46 -10.38
N TYR A 67 -16.08 -11.04 -10.12
CA TYR A 67 -16.35 -9.96 -9.16
C TYR A 67 -16.03 -10.36 -7.72
N LEU A 68 -16.31 -11.59 -7.29
CA LEU A 68 -16.01 -12.05 -5.93
C LEU A 68 -14.50 -12.13 -5.68
N HIS A 69 -13.73 -12.69 -6.63
CA HIS A 69 -12.27 -12.72 -6.53
C HIS A 69 -11.68 -11.30 -6.55
N TYR A 70 -12.21 -10.41 -7.37
CA TYR A 70 -11.80 -9.01 -7.38
C TYR A 70 -12.12 -8.29 -6.05
N LEU A 71 -13.31 -8.52 -5.46
CA LEU A 71 -13.67 -7.99 -4.15
C LEU A 71 -12.76 -8.53 -3.04
N LYS A 72 -12.44 -9.83 -3.08
CA LYS A 72 -11.46 -10.43 -2.15
C LYS A 72 -10.12 -9.73 -2.26
N ALA A 73 -9.62 -9.56 -3.48
CA ALA A 73 -8.34 -8.91 -3.73
C ALA A 73 -8.32 -7.44 -3.22
N LEU A 74 -9.40 -6.69 -3.41
CA LEU A 74 -9.52 -5.34 -2.87
C LEU A 74 -9.57 -5.30 -1.34
N LEU A 75 -10.19 -6.29 -0.70
CA LEU A 75 -10.26 -6.40 0.75
C LEU A 75 -8.90 -6.77 1.36
N THR A 76 -8.27 -7.81 0.81
CA THR A 76 -6.98 -8.31 1.31
C THR A 76 -5.81 -7.43 0.90
N GLY A 77 -5.93 -6.72 -0.25
CA GLY A 77 -4.84 -6.01 -0.89
C GLY A 77 -3.64 -6.92 -1.24
N CYS A 78 -3.84 -8.24 -1.27
CA CYS A 78 -2.81 -9.22 -1.56
C CYS A 78 -2.67 -9.41 -3.08
N PHE A 79 -1.44 -9.32 -3.60
CA PHE A 79 -1.22 -9.48 -5.04
C PHE A 79 -1.53 -10.89 -5.54
N ASP A 80 -1.40 -11.92 -4.72
CA ASP A 80 -1.81 -13.28 -5.11
C ASP A 80 -3.34 -13.37 -5.34
N ASP A 81 -4.16 -12.67 -4.53
CA ASP A 81 -5.61 -12.58 -4.78
C ASP A 81 -5.93 -11.79 -6.05
N PHE A 82 -5.17 -10.71 -6.37
CA PHE A 82 -5.29 -10.00 -7.64
C PHE A 82 -4.92 -10.89 -8.83
N ASN A 83 -3.88 -11.72 -8.72
CA ASN A 83 -3.51 -12.69 -9.77
C ASN A 83 -4.62 -13.74 -10.01
N VAL A 84 -5.30 -14.18 -8.95
CA VAL A 84 -6.48 -15.05 -9.10
C VAL A 84 -7.59 -14.31 -9.83
N ALA A 85 -7.90 -13.08 -9.43
CA ALA A 85 -8.93 -12.28 -10.09
C ALA A 85 -8.61 -12.02 -11.58
N GLU A 86 -7.34 -11.80 -11.92
CA GLU A 86 -6.88 -11.67 -13.31
C GLU A 86 -7.13 -12.96 -14.10
N THR A 87 -6.73 -14.11 -13.54
CA THR A 87 -6.94 -15.42 -14.16
C THR A 87 -8.43 -15.70 -14.42
N GLU A 88 -9.29 -15.43 -13.44
CA GLU A 88 -10.74 -15.59 -13.61
C GLU A 88 -11.31 -14.63 -14.65
N THR A 89 -10.79 -13.41 -14.73
CA THR A 89 -11.20 -12.42 -15.75
C THR A 89 -10.83 -12.90 -17.15
N ASP A 90 -9.61 -13.39 -17.34
CA ASP A 90 -9.13 -13.90 -18.62
C ASP A 90 -9.91 -15.17 -19.06
N ASN A 91 -10.18 -16.08 -18.11
CA ASN A 91 -11.02 -17.26 -18.34
C ASN A 91 -12.44 -16.87 -18.77
N ALA A 92 -13.05 -15.89 -18.11
CA ALA A 92 -14.37 -15.40 -18.48
C ALA A 92 -14.37 -14.75 -19.87
N MET A 93 -13.37 -13.93 -20.20
CA MET A 93 -13.24 -13.32 -21.55
C MET A 93 -13.03 -14.37 -22.63
N HIS A 94 -12.28 -15.44 -22.35
CA HIS A 94 -12.07 -16.53 -23.31
C HIS A 94 -13.36 -17.33 -23.56
N THR A 95 -14.15 -17.58 -22.50
CA THR A 95 -15.33 -18.46 -22.57
C THR A 95 -16.57 -17.73 -23.05
N LEU A 96 -16.76 -16.48 -22.59
CA LEU A 96 -18.00 -15.71 -22.84
C LEU A 96 -17.83 -14.66 -23.95
N GLY A 97 -16.61 -14.40 -24.39
CA GLY A 97 -16.27 -13.23 -25.19
C GLY A 97 -16.06 -11.98 -24.33
N SER A 98 -15.64 -10.91 -24.98
CA SER A 98 -15.36 -9.63 -24.33
C SER A 98 -16.64 -8.81 -24.12
N SER A 99 -16.75 -8.16 -22.97
CA SER A 99 -17.81 -7.19 -22.67
C SER A 99 -17.23 -5.94 -22.01
N ASP A 100 -17.98 -4.85 -21.96
CA ASP A 100 -17.56 -3.61 -21.29
C ASP A 100 -17.23 -3.85 -19.82
N ASP A 101 -18.01 -4.68 -19.10
CA ASP A 101 -17.76 -5.02 -17.71
C ASP A 101 -16.43 -5.76 -17.53
N LEU A 102 -16.12 -6.75 -18.36
CA LEU A 102 -14.87 -7.49 -18.31
C LEU A 102 -13.68 -6.62 -18.68
N TYR A 103 -13.80 -5.78 -19.70
CA TYR A 103 -12.76 -4.80 -20.01
C TYR A 103 -12.50 -3.84 -18.85
N LEU A 104 -13.56 -3.36 -18.17
CA LEU A 104 -13.41 -2.46 -17.04
C LEU A 104 -12.76 -3.13 -15.83
N VAL A 105 -13.12 -4.39 -15.51
CA VAL A 105 -12.44 -5.16 -14.43
C VAL A 105 -10.97 -5.35 -14.78
N ARG A 106 -10.65 -5.80 -16.02
CA ARG A 106 -9.26 -6.00 -16.42
C ARG A 106 -8.46 -4.70 -16.46
N ALA A 107 -9.06 -3.60 -16.88
CA ALA A 107 -8.44 -2.29 -16.81
C ALA A 107 -8.08 -1.88 -15.36
N ASN A 108 -8.97 -2.16 -14.40
CA ASN A 108 -8.67 -1.91 -12.98
C ASN A 108 -7.55 -2.83 -12.44
N LEU A 109 -7.53 -4.10 -12.83
CA LEU A 109 -6.44 -5.02 -12.49
C LEU A 109 -5.12 -4.53 -13.09
N ASN A 110 -5.08 -4.17 -14.37
CA ASN A 110 -3.92 -3.61 -15.04
C ASN A 110 -3.43 -2.32 -14.35
N TYR A 111 -4.36 -1.44 -13.96
CA TYR A 111 -4.03 -0.24 -13.18
C TYR A 111 -3.38 -0.59 -11.83
N THR A 112 -3.93 -1.57 -11.11
CA THR A 112 -3.39 -2.04 -9.81
C THR A 112 -1.99 -2.63 -9.96
N PHE A 113 -1.74 -3.34 -11.04
CA PHE A 113 -0.41 -3.89 -11.39
C PHE A 113 0.54 -2.85 -12.02
N HIS A 114 0.17 -1.58 -12.12
CA HIS A 114 0.92 -0.51 -12.78
C HIS A 114 1.15 -0.73 -14.31
N ARG A 115 0.39 -1.59 -14.95
CA ARG A 115 0.37 -1.80 -16.41
C ARG A 115 -0.56 -0.76 -17.05
N LEU A 116 -0.13 0.51 -17.04
CA LEU A 116 -1.00 1.65 -17.40
C LEU A 116 -1.37 1.69 -18.89
N ASP A 117 -0.50 1.21 -19.75
CA ASP A 117 -0.76 1.13 -21.21
C ASP A 117 -1.83 0.07 -21.49
N GLU A 118 -1.76 -1.09 -20.85
CA GLU A 118 -2.78 -2.15 -20.94
C GLU A 118 -4.11 -1.69 -20.34
N ALA A 119 -4.08 -1.01 -19.19
CA ALA A 119 -5.29 -0.43 -18.60
C ALA A 119 -5.94 0.59 -19.57
N THR A 120 -5.14 1.43 -20.21
CA THR A 120 -5.59 2.38 -21.22
C THR A 120 -6.20 1.66 -22.43
N HIS A 121 -5.54 0.63 -22.92
CA HIS A 121 -6.01 -0.16 -24.07
C HIS A 121 -7.38 -0.81 -23.78
N ASP A 122 -7.58 -1.37 -22.56
CA ASP A 122 -8.86 -1.94 -22.18
C ASP A 122 -9.96 -0.87 -22.07
N LEU A 123 -9.65 0.32 -21.56
CA LEU A 123 -10.60 1.43 -21.53
C LEU A 123 -10.99 1.91 -22.96
N ASP A 124 -10.08 1.87 -23.91
CA ASP A 124 -10.34 2.25 -25.31
C ASP A 124 -11.19 1.21 -26.06
N ARG A 125 -11.37 0.00 -25.49
CA ARG A 125 -12.26 -1.07 -26.01
C ARG A 125 -13.70 -0.94 -25.55
N LEU A 126 -13.98 -0.10 -24.57
CA LEU A 126 -15.34 0.11 -24.10
C LEU A 126 -16.22 0.72 -25.21
N SER A 127 -17.44 0.27 -25.31
CA SER A 127 -18.41 0.77 -26.30
C SER A 127 -18.69 2.28 -26.12
N SER A 128 -18.63 2.80 -24.90
CA SER A 128 -18.66 4.22 -24.58
C SER A 128 -17.94 4.54 -23.27
N LEU A 129 -16.72 5.03 -23.35
CA LEU A 129 -15.97 5.56 -22.20
C LEU A 129 -16.72 6.72 -21.53
N ALA A 130 -17.32 7.62 -22.31
CA ALA A 130 -18.03 8.81 -21.81
C ALA A 130 -19.29 8.45 -21.00
N ALA A 131 -19.95 7.36 -21.35
CA ALA A 131 -21.17 6.90 -20.66
C ALA A 131 -20.89 6.17 -19.35
N SER A 132 -19.63 5.71 -19.12
CA SER A 132 -19.26 5.00 -17.90
C SER A 132 -18.57 5.92 -16.89
N PRO A 133 -19.21 6.32 -15.77
CA PRO A 133 -18.53 7.10 -14.71
C PRO A 133 -17.30 6.39 -14.16
N ARG A 134 -17.37 5.06 -13.97
CA ARG A 134 -16.24 4.25 -13.46
C ARG A 134 -15.04 4.26 -14.41
N ALA A 135 -15.28 4.19 -15.71
CA ALA A 135 -14.23 4.26 -16.72
C ALA A 135 -13.57 5.63 -16.76
N ARG A 136 -14.35 6.72 -16.64
CA ARG A 136 -13.79 8.10 -16.53
C ARG A 136 -12.92 8.26 -15.28
N VAL A 137 -13.37 7.75 -14.14
CA VAL A 137 -12.57 7.74 -12.91
C VAL A 137 -11.25 6.99 -13.13
N LEU A 138 -11.28 5.80 -13.73
CA LEU A 138 -10.07 5.01 -13.95
C LEU A 138 -9.10 5.73 -14.93
N ARG A 139 -9.61 6.36 -15.98
CA ARG A 139 -8.80 7.20 -16.88
C ARG A 139 -8.11 8.33 -16.11
N THR A 140 -8.84 8.99 -15.21
CA THR A 140 -8.31 10.06 -14.35
C THR A 140 -7.24 9.52 -13.38
N ASN A 141 -7.43 8.32 -12.82
CA ASN A 141 -6.43 7.65 -11.98
C ASN A 141 -5.14 7.36 -12.76
N ILE A 142 -5.25 6.96 -14.04
CA ILE A 142 -4.10 6.76 -14.93
C ILE A 142 -3.36 8.08 -15.16
N ASP A 143 -4.07 9.18 -15.42
CA ASP A 143 -3.45 10.51 -15.57
C ASP A 143 -2.68 10.94 -14.31
N LEU A 144 -3.21 10.63 -13.12
CA LEU A 144 -2.52 10.86 -11.84
C LEU A 144 -1.21 10.06 -11.78
N GLN A 145 -1.24 8.77 -12.11
CA GLN A 145 -0.05 7.91 -12.11
C GLN A 145 0.99 8.33 -13.17
N GLN A 146 0.55 8.93 -14.25
CA GLN A 146 1.41 9.50 -15.29
C GLN A 146 1.94 10.90 -14.95
N GLY A 147 1.63 11.45 -13.77
CA GLY A 147 2.06 12.77 -13.34
C GLY A 147 1.32 13.95 -14.00
N LYS A 148 0.22 13.70 -14.69
CA LYS A 148 -0.64 14.72 -15.31
C LYS A 148 -1.60 15.32 -14.27
N TYR A 149 -1.05 15.94 -13.22
CA TYR A 149 -1.81 16.36 -12.03
C TYR A 149 -2.93 17.34 -12.33
N ALA A 150 -2.72 18.27 -13.27
CA ALA A 150 -3.75 19.24 -13.66
C ALA A 150 -4.93 18.58 -14.40
N ASP A 151 -4.64 17.58 -15.26
CA ASP A 151 -5.67 16.82 -15.96
C ASP A 151 -6.43 15.92 -14.98
N ALA A 152 -5.71 15.25 -14.08
CA ALA A 152 -6.32 14.43 -13.04
C ALA A 152 -7.24 15.24 -12.13
N ARG A 153 -6.84 16.46 -11.72
CA ARG A 153 -7.70 17.36 -10.94
C ARG A 153 -8.98 17.68 -11.68
N ARG A 154 -8.88 18.15 -12.94
CA ARG A 154 -10.07 18.46 -13.76
C ARG A 154 -10.99 17.25 -13.97
N GLY A 155 -10.38 16.07 -14.15
CA GLY A 155 -11.12 14.82 -14.27
C GLY A 155 -11.93 14.48 -13.02
N TYR A 156 -11.31 14.55 -11.83
CA TYR A 156 -12.01 14.30 -10.56
C TYR A 156 -13.08 15.36 -10.27
N GLU A 157 -12.80 16.64 -10.51
CA GLU A 157 -13.80 17.71 -10.36
C GLU A 157 -15.01 17.47 -11.27
N SER A 158 -14.79 17.07 -12.52
CA SER A 158 -15.87 16.75 -13.46
C SER A 158 -16.69 15.55 -12.99
N VAL A 159 -16.05 14.51 -12.44
CA VAL A 159 -16.75 13.33 -11.91
C VAL A 159 -17.59 13.70 -10.68
N ILE A 160 -17.05 14.53 -9.77
CA ILE A 160 -17.76 15.01 -8.57
C ILE A 160 -18.98 15.86 -8.97
N GLN A 161 -18.86 16.70 -10.00
CA GLN A 161 -19.99 17.48 -10.52
C GLN A 161 -21.12 16.60 -11.08
N ALA A 162 -20.76 15.49 -11.72
CA ALA A 162 -21.72 14.54 -12.27
C ALA A 162 -22.36 13.68 -11.18
N GLU A 163 -21.58 13.23 -10.23
CA GLU A 163 -22.01 12.36 -9.13
C GLU A 163 -21.12 12.60 -7.90
N ARG A 164 -21.69 13.28 -6.89
CA ARG A 164 -21.02 13.56 -5.63
C ARG A 164 -21.15 12.36 -4.71
N THR A 165 -20.10 11.52 -4.70
CA THR A 165 -20.00 10.36 -3.81
C THR A 165 -18.76 10.48 -2.93
N TRP A 166 -18.74 9.75 -1.81
CA TRP A 166 -17.58 9.70 -0.94
C TRP A 166 -16.29 9.26 -1.68
N ASP A 167 -16.41 8.28 -2.57
CA ASP A 167 -15.27 7.74 -3.33
C ASP A 167 -14.69 8.77 -4.30
N ASN A 168 -15.54 9.53 -5.00
CA ASN A 168 -15.10 10.59 -5.91
C ASN A 168 -14.42 11.74 -5.15
N LEU A 169 -14.95 12.14 -3.99
CA LEU A 169 -14.34 13.15 -3.12
C LEU A 169 -12.99 12.66 -2.56
N ALA A 170 -12.93 11.41 -2.11
CA ALA A 170 -11.72 10.81 -1.57
C ALA A 170 -10.59 10.69 -2.61
N ARG A 171 -10.91 10.47 -3.90
CA ARG A 171 -9.92 10.48 -4.99
C ARG A 171 -9.30 11.85 -5.22
N LEU A 172 -10.13 12.91 -5.22
CA LEU A 172 -9.60 14.27 -5.29
C LEU A 172 -8.78 14.61 -4.04
N ALA A 173 -9.26 14.21 -2.84
CA ALA A 173 -8.50 14.36 -1.61
C ALA A 173 -7.13 13.66 -1.67
N TYR A 174 -7.08 12.46 -2.23
CA TYR A 174 -5.83 11.72 -2.43
C TYR A 174 -4.88 12.45 -3.38
N LEU A 175 -5.37 13.00 -4.50
CA LEU A 175 -4.55 13.84 -5.38
C LEU A 175 -3.98 15.03 -4.60
N GLU A 176 -4.81 15.79 -3.87
CA GLU A 176 -4.36 16.96 -3.10
C GLU A 176 -3.31 16.56 -2.05
N SER A 177 -3.49 15.38 -1.40
CA SER A 177 -2.49 14.85 -0.46
C SER A 177 -1.15 14.55 -1.14
N LYS A 178 -1.18 14.01 -2.36
CA LYS A 178 0.04 13.67 -3.13
C LYS A 178 0.80 14.88 -3.61
N ILE A 179 0.13 15.99 -3.92
CA ILE A 179 0.80 17.22 -4.31
C ILE A 179 1.14 18.13 -3.11
N GLY A 180 0.76 17.71 -1.90
CA GLY A 180 1.10 18.39 -0.63
C GLY A 180 0.17 19.55 -0.25
N ASP A 181 -1.05 19.61 -0.81
CA ASP A 181 -2.11 20.48 -0.29
C ASP A 181 -2.92 19.75 0.78
N SER A 182 -2.31 19.60 1.95
CA SER A 182 -2.88 18.85 3.06
C SER A 182 -4.18 19.45 3.60
N LEU A 183 -4.36 20.78 3.49
CA LEU A 183 -5.58 21.45 3.94
C LEU A 183 -6.76 21.14 3.01
N ALA A 184 -6.54 21.20 1.70
CA ALA A 184 -7.54 20.80 0.71
C ALA A 184 -7.87 19.31 0.84
N ALA A 185 -6.86 18.46 1.02
CA ALA A 185 -7.04 17.03 1.21
C ALA A 185 -7.89 16.71 2.44
N ASP A 186 -7.56 17.27 3.63
CA ASP A 186 -8.32 17.00 4.85
C ASP A 186 -9.78 17.49 4.75
N ARG A 187 -10.01 18.66 4.14
CA ARG A 187 -11.37 19.16 3.89
C ARG A 187 -12.16 18.17 3.03
N LEU A 188 -11.60 17.72 1.91
CA LEU A 188 -12.26 16.79 0.99
C LEU A 188 -12.49 15.42 1.64
N TYR A 189 -11.56 14.92 2.47
CA TYR A 189 -11.78 13.70 3.23
C TYR A 189 -12.92 13.83 4.25
N ARG A 190 -13.07 14.99 4.92
CA ARG A 190 -14.22 15.23 5.81
C ARG A 190 -15.52 15.25 5.02
N GLU A 191 -15.55 15.94 3.89
CA GLU A 191 -16.70 15.93 2.98
C GLU A 191 -17.03 14.50 2.50
N ALA A 192 -16.02 13.67 2.22
CA ALA A 192 -16.23 12.26 1.90
C ALA A 192 -16.84 11.48 3.07
N GLN A 193 -16.39 11.72 4.30
CA GLN A 193 -16.97 11.07 5.49
C GLN A 193 -18.47 11.40 5.67
N ASP A 194 -18.88 12.62 5.38
CA ASP A 194 -20.29 13.05 5.48
C ASP A 194 -21.20 12.31 4.47
N GLU A 195 -20.66 11.81 3.36
CA GLU A 195 -21.38 11.03 2.35
C GLU A 195 -21.39 9.51 2.67
N ILE A 196 -20.62 9.03 3.65
CA ILE A 196 -20.55 7.60 3.99
C ILE A 196 -21.72 7.24 4.93
N THR A 197 -22.42 6.18 4.58
CA THR A 197 -23.52 5.65 5.41
C THR A 197 -23.00 4.69 6.47
N ALA A 198 -23.78 4.51 7.55
CA ALA A 198 -23.46 3.56 8.63
C ALA A 198 -23.35 2.08 8.18
N LYS A 199 -23.68 1.78 6.92
CA LYS A 199 -23.51 0.44 6.33
C LYS A 199 -22.16 0.21 5.69
N ASP A 200 -21.37 1.28 5.51
CA ASP A 200 -20.06 1.22 4.82
C ASP A 200 -18.93 1.70 5.75
N MET A 201 -18.81 1.04 6.90
CA MET A 201 -17.81 1.43 7.91
C MET A 201 -16.37 1.12 7.48
N ARG A 202 -16.14 0.20 6.53
CA ARG A 202 -14.83 -0.02 5.93
C ARG A 202 -14.33 1.21 5.17
N SER A 203 -15.20 1.83 4.37
CA SER A 203 -14.87 3.06 3.66
C SER A 203 -14.60 4.22 4.63
N TYR A 204 -15.39 4.34 5.70
CA TYR A 204 -15.13 5.30 6.76
C TYR A 204 -13.75 5.08 7.41
N ALA A 205 -13.43 3.84 7.76
CA ALA A 205 -12.13 3.48 8.31
C ALA A 205 -10.97 3.80 7.35
N TRP A 206 -11.17 3.54 6.05
CA TRP A 206 -10.17 3.88 5.04
C TRP A 206 -9.93 5.40 4.97
N VAL A 207 -10.98 6.23 4.99
CA VAL A 207 -10.85 7.69 4.99
C VAL A 207 -10.14 8.18 6.26
N GLU A 208 -10.45 7.61 7.42
CA GLU A 208 -9.74 7.92 8.67
C GLU A 208 -8.24 7.56 8.58
N VAL A 209 -7.90 6.42 7.96
CA VAL A 209 -6.49 6.07 7.69
C VAL A 209 -5.82 7.13 6.80
N GLN A 210 -6.48 7.59 5.75
CA GLN A 210 -5.90 8.63 4.88
C GLN A 210 -5.69 9.96 5.61
N ARG A 211 -6.58 10.35 6.49
CA ARG A 211 -6.43 11.54 7.35
C ARG A 211 -5.27 11.37 8.33
N GLY A 212 -5.17 10.20 8.95
CA GLY A 212 -4.01 9.86 9.79
C GLY A 212 -2.68 9.92 9.03
N LEU A 213 -2.64 9.49 7.77
CA LEU A 213 -1.46 9.61 6.90
C LEU A 213 -1.11 11.08 6.59
N LEU A 214 -2.11 11.95 6.40
CA LEU A 214 -1.85 13.39 6.25
C LEU A 214 -1.14 13.95 7.49
N ASP A 215 -1.59 13.56 8.67
CA ASP A 215 -1.01 14.00 9.95
C ASP A 215 0.39 13.42 10.15
N LEU A 216 0.58 12.13 9.86
CA LEU A 216 1.90 11.47 9.96
C LEU A 216 2.93 12.16 9.07
N ARG A 217 2.57 12.46 7.80
CA ARG A 217 3.45 13.15 6.85
C ARG A 217 3.78 14.58 7.25
N GLN A 218 3.03 15.17 8.17
CA GLN A 218 3.29 16.49 8.75
C GLN A 218 3.92 16.41 10.14
N GLY A 219 4.26 15.22 10.61
CA GLY A 219 4.85 14.98 11.94
C GLY A 219 3.86 15.16 13.11
N ARG A 220 2.56 15.23 12.84
CA ARG A 220 1.48 15.33 13.85
C ARG A 220 1.09 13.93 14.34
N HIS A 221 1.96 13.33 15.12
CA HIS A 221 1.86 11.92 15.51
C HIS A 221 0.64 11.61 16.40
N ASP A 222 0.17 12.55 17.23
CA ASP A 222 -0.95 12.30 18.16
C ASP A 222 -2.29 12.37 17.42
N GLU A 223 -2.41 13.29 16.48
CA GLU A 223 -3.55 13.39 15.59
C GLU A 223 -3.64 12.15 14.68
N ALA A 224 -2.52 11.72 14.09
CA ALA A 224 -2.46 10.50 13.30
C ALA A 224 -2.93 9.28 14.11
N TRP A 225 -2.46 9.15 15.36
CA TRP A 225 -2.88 8.05 16.24
C TRP A 225 -4.39 8.07 16.52
N THR A 226 -4.95 9.25 16.72
CA THR A 226 -6.40 9.42 16.96
C THR A 226 -7.21 8.95 15.75
N HIS A 227 -6.79 9.32 14.54
CA HIS A 227 -7.43 8.87 13.30
C HIS A 227 -7.36 7.34 13.14
N TYR A 228 -6.20 6.72 13.41
CA TYR A 228 -6.07 5.26 13.33
C TYR A 228 -6.91 4.53 14.38
N GLN A 229 -7.08 5.10 15.59
CA GLN A 229 -7.99 4.55 16.60
C GLN A 229 -9.46 4.65 16.16
N HIS A 230 -9.87 5.75 15.53
CA HIS A 230 -11.22 5.89 14.97
C HIS A 230 -11.46 4.87 13.85
N ALA A 231 -10.46 4.66 12.98
CA ALA A 231 -10.52 3.66 11.93
C ALA A 231 -10.70 2.25 12.50
N ASP A 232 -9.90 1.85 13.50
CA ASP A 232 -9.96 0.52 14.10
C ASP A 232 -11.28 0.28 14.86
N LYS A 233 -11.83 1.32 15.48
CA LYS A 233 -13.14 1.25 16.13
C LYS A 233 -14.28 1.11 15.10
N ALA A 234 -14.13 1.71 13.93
CA ALA A 234 -15.13 1.68 12.87
C ALA A 234 -15.13 0.36 12.09
N TYR A 235 -13.96 -0.24 11.88
CA TYR A 235 -13.80 -1.48 11.13
C TYR A 235 -12.58 -2.25 11.66
N SER A 236 -12.80 -3.11 12.63
CA SER A 236 -11.76 -3.79 13.39
C SER A 236 -11.00 -4.86 12.58
N GLY A 237 -9.71 -5.03 12.90
CA GLY A 237 -8.86 -6.08 12.32
C GLY A 237 -8.38 -5.83 10.90
N TYR A 238 -8.62 -4.66 10.33
CA TYR A 238 -8.20 -4.33 8.98
C TYR A 238 -6.68 -4.16 8.90
N TRP A 239 -6.04 -4.94 8.06
CA TRP A 239 -4.57 -4.96 7.92
C TRP A 239 -3.96 -3.58 7.64
N LEU A 240 -4.65 -2.72 6.88
CA LEU A 240 -4.19 -1.38 6.53
C LEU A 240 -4.06 -0.48 7.77
N ILE A 241 -4.98 -0.61 8.73
CA ILE A 241 -4.93 0.15 9.99
C ILE A 241 -3.73 -0.33 10.83
N GLU A 242 -3.55 -1.64 10.95
CA GLU A 242 -2.43 -2.24 11.68
C GLU A 242 -1.08 -1.83 11.10
N ASP A 243 -0.97 -1.78 9.77
CA ASP A 243 0.22 -1.30 9.03
C ASP A 243 0.57 0.13 9.45
N HIS A 244 -0.37 1.08 9.32
CA HIS A 244 -0.09 2.49 9.64
C HIS A 244 0.04 2.77 11.15
N MET A 245 -0.61 1.99 12.01
CA MET A 245 -0.33 2.03 13.45
C MET A 245 1.09 1.57 13.75
N ALA A 246 1.57 0.52 13.08
CA ALA A 246 2.94 0.04 13.24
C ALA A 246 3.96 1.06 12.74
N GLU A 247 3.72 1.68 11.58
CA GLU A 247 4.56 2.76 11.04
C GLU A 247 4.67 3.92 12.03
N LEU A 248 3.55 4.40 12.58
CA LEU A 248 3.53 5.47 13.56
C LEU A 248 4.26 5.11 14.86
N LEU A 249 4.14 3.86 15.33
CA LEU A 249 4.91 3.38 16.49
C LEU A 249 6.41 3.39 16.19
N GLY A 250 6.81 2.97 15.00
CA GLY A 250 8.19 3.09 14.51
C GLY A 250 8.67 4.54 14.49
N ALA A 251 7.87 5.45 13.94
CA ALA A 251 8.17 6.89 13.91
C ALA A 251 8.28 7.52 15.32
N ARG A 252 7.60 6.95 16.31
CA ARG A 252 7.71 7.33 17.73
C ARG A 252 8.87 6.66 18.47
N GLY A 253 9.70 5.85 17.79
CA GLY A 253 10.80 5.09 18.40
C GLY A 253 10.37 3.85 19.19
N LYS A 254 9.10 3.45 19.11
CA LYS A 254 8.55 2.26 19.78
C LYS A 254 8.73 1.00 18.94
N TYR A 255 9.98 0.73 18.55
CA TYR A 255 10.34 -0.27 17.53
C TYR A 255 9.83 -1.68 17.85
N GLY A 256 9.91 -2.12 19.11
CA GLY A 256 9.41 -3.45 19.51
C GLY A 256 7.89 -3.61 19.34
N GLU A 257 7.11 -2.56 19.66
CA GLU A 257 5.66 -2.55 19.47
C GLU A 257 5.32 -2.53 17.96
N ALA A 258 6.05 -1.75 17.17
CA ALA A 258 5.90 -1.68 15.72
C ALA A 258 6.18 -3.05 15.06
N ILE A 259 7.30 -3.69 15.39
CA ILE A 259 7.67 -5.02 14.90
C ILE A 259 6.58 -6.05 15.22
N ALA A 260 6.06 -6.08 16.43
CA ALA A 260 5.02 -7.03 16.83
C ALA A 260 3.75 -6.87 15.98
N ARG A 261 3.33 -5.64 15.68
CA ARG A 261 2.18 -5.37 14.80
C ARG A 261 2.45 -5.79 13.36
N TYR A 262 3.58 -5.39 12.77
CA TYR A 262 3.94 -5.81 11.41
C TYR A 262 4.00 -7.34 11.29
N GLN A 263 4.62 -8.03 12.24
CA GLN A 263 4.68 -9.49 12.24
C GLN A 263 3.28 -10.13 12.30
N SER A 264 2.34 -9.54 13.03
CA SER A 264 0.95 -10.00 13.07
C SER A 264 0.26 -9.86 11.70
N VAL A 265 0.52 -8.78 10.96
CA VAL A 265 0.00 -8.60 9.59
C VAL A 265 0.66 -9.58 8.62
N VAL A 266 2.00 -9.67 8.64
CA VAL A 266 2.79 -10.57 7.76
C VAL A 266 2.41 -12.04 7.95
N ALA A 267 2.08 -12.47 9.17
CA ALA A 267 1.66 -13.84 9.44
C ALA A 267 0.32 -14.21 8.76
N ARG A 268 -0.55 -13.22 8.53
CA ARG A 268 -1.86 -13.40 7.86
C ARG A 268 -1.78 -13.16 6.35
N SER A 269 -0.97 -12.19 5.94
CA SER A 269 -0.77 -11.79 4.56
C SER A 269 0.70 -11.40 4.35
N PRO A 270 1.53 -12.31 3.84
CA PRO A 270 2.96 -12.04 3.59
C PRO A 270 3.11 -10.93 2.56
N ARG A 271 3.59 -9.77 3.01
CA ARG A 271 3.84 -8.58 2.19
C ARG A 271 5.31 -8.21 2.26
N PRO A 272 6.03 -8.22 1.14
CA PRO A 272 7.47 -7.96 1.17
C PRO A 272 7.80 -6.55 1.68
N GLU A 273 6.95 -5.55 1.45
CA GLU A 273 7.14 -4.20 1.98
C GLU A 273 7.08 -4.16 3.52
N LEU A 274 6.20 -4.93 4.14
CA LEU A 274 6.13 -5.02 5.60
C LEU A 274 7.26 -5.89 6.17
N GLN A 275 7.71 -6.91 5.44
CA GLN A 275 8.91 -7.67 5.80
C GLN A 275 10.14 -6.77 5.78
N GLN A 276 10.27 -5.91 4.78
CA GLN A 276 11.33 -4.90 4.72
C GLN A 276 11.25 -3.94 5.91
N ALA A 277 10.05 -3.41 6.22
CA ALA A 277 9.84 -2.52 7.37
C ALA A 277 10.29 -3.14 8.69
N VAL A 278 9.99 -4.43 8.91
CA VAL A 278 10.49 -5.17 10.10
C VAL A 278 12.03 -5.22 10.09
N GLY A 279 12.64 -5.48 8.94
CA GLY A 279 14.10 -5.47 8.79
C GLY A 279 14.70 -4.11 9.14
N ASP A 280 14.13 -3.04 8.62
CA ASP A 280 14.57 -1.66 8.87
C ASP A 280 14.46 -1.28 10.36
N LEU A 281 13.38 -1.70 11.03
CA LEU A 281 13.23 -1.50 12.47
C LEU A 281 14.28 -2.27 13.28
N TYR A 282 14.65 -3.48 12.87
CA TYR A 282 15.75 -4.22 13.49
C TYR A 282 17.11 -3.54 13.28
N VAL A 283 17.34 -2.87 12.13
CA VAL A 283 18.54 -2.03 11.93
C VAL A 283 18.55 -0.91 12.96
N LEU A 284 17.45 -0.19 13.16
CA LEU A 284 17.33 0.90 14.13
C LEU A 284 17.52 0.42 15.59
N MET A 285 17.20 -0.84 15.87
CA MET A 285 17.47 -1.48 17.18
C MET A 285 18.90 -1.99 17.34
N GLY A 286 19.76 -1.86 16.34
CA GLY A 286 21.12 -2.40 16.37
C GLY A 286 21.17 -3.94 16.32
N GLN A 287 20.20 -4.59 15.69
CA GLN A 287 20.07 -6.05 15.58
C GLN A 287 20.29 -6.53 14.13
N PRO A 288 21.51 -6.44 13.58
CA PRO A 288 21.78 -6.67 12.15
C PRO A 288 21.44 -8.10 11.67
N GLU A 289 21.60 -9.10 12.52
CA GLU A 289 21.27 -10.50 12.14
C GLU A 289 19.76 -10.72 11.95
N GLN A 290 18.95 -10.09 12.78
CA GLN A 290 17.49 -10.12 12.61
C GLN A 290 17.07 -9.33 11.37
N ALA A 291 17.63 -8.12 11.21
CA ALA A 291 17.40 -7.28 10.03
C ALA A 291 17.70 -8.04 8.74
N ARG A 292 18.87 -8.67 8.63
CA ARG A 292 19.31 -9.43 7.46
C ARG A 292 18.30 -10.51 7.07
N ARG A 293 17.80 -11.29 8.04
CA ARG A 293 16.80 -12.35 7.77
C ARG A 293 15.52 -11.80 7.14
N TRP A 294 15.01 -10.70 7.66
CA TRP A 294 13.79 -10.08 7.16
C TRP A 294 14.00 -9.42 5.80
N HIS A 295 15.13 -8.72 5.61
CA HIS A 295 15.51 -8.13 4.34
C HIS A 295 15.71 -9.18 3.24
N GLU A 296 16.29 -10.33 3.53
CA GLU A 296 16.45 -11.41 2.56
C GLU A 296 15.09 -12.02 2.16
N GLN A 297 14.15 -12.18 3.10
CA GLN A 297 12.80 -12.63 2.79
C GLN A 297 12.06 -11.61 1.88
N ALA A 298 12.12 -10.33 2.22
CA ALA A 298 11.53 -9.28 1.41
C ALA A 298 12.11 -9.24 0.00
N LEU A 299 13.44 -9.27 -0.14
CA LEU A 299 14.11 -9.26 -1.44
C LEU A 299 13.75 -10.48 -2.28
N ALA A 300 13.72 -11.67 -1.68
CA ALA A 300 13.35 -12.88 -2.39
C ALA A 300 11.91 -12.79 -2.95
N ALA A 301 10.98 -12.24 -2.18
CA ALA A 301 9.60 -12.03 -2.62
C ALA A 301 9.49 -10.96 -3.73
N TYR A 302 10.19 -9.83 -3.61
CA TYR A 302 10.25 -8.81 -4.66
C TYR A 302 10.80 -9.37 -5.98
N LEU A 303 11.90 -10.12 -5.91
CA LEU A 303 12.54 -10.70 -7.10
C LEU A 303 11.69 -11.83 -7.71
N ALA A 304 11.02 -12.62 -6.90
CA ALA A 304 10.09 -13.64 -7.39
C ALA A 304 8.93 -13.03 -8.16
N SER A 305 8.34 -11.94 -7.66
CA SER A 305 7.31 -11.17 -8.34
C SER A 305 7.82 -10.62 -9.68
N ALA A 306 8.98 -9.94 -9.67
CA ALA A 306 9.58 -9.42 -10.92
C ALA A 306 9.93 -10.53 -11.91
N GLY A 307 10.31 -11.74 -11.44
CA GLY A 307 10.55 -12.93 -12.26
C GLY A 307 9.30 -13.46 -12.96
N ARG A 308 8.13 -13.30 -12.34
CA ARG A 308 6.83 -13.58 -12.96
C ARG A 308 6.33 -12.47 -13.91
N ARG A 309 7.17 -11.46 -14.17
CA ARG A 309 6.85 -10.26 -14.97
C ARG A 309 5.79 -9.35 -14.33
N GLU A 310 5.62 -9.45 -13.02
CA GLU A 310 4.83 -8.50 -12.24
C GLU A 310 5.68 -7.23 -12.01
N VAL A 311 5.10 -6.07 -12.25
CA VAL A 311 5.86 -4.81 -12.30
C VAL A 311 5.64 -3.88 -11.10
N HIS A 312 4.67 -4.20 -10.26
CA HIS A 312 4.23 -3.35 -9.16
C HIS A 312 5.27 -3.13 -8.05
N TYR A 313 6.28 -4.01 -7.95
CA TYR A 313 7.35 -3.86 -6.96
C TYR A 313 8.64 -3.22 -7.49
N PHE A 314 8.68 -2.71 -8.72
CA PHE A 314 9.90 -2.08 -9.25
C PHE A 314 10.34 -0.87 -8.43
N HIS A 315 9.39 -0.09 -7.93
CA HIS A 315 9.66 1.03 -7.02
C HIS A 315 10.34 0.56 -5.72
N HIS A 316 9.77 -0.46 -5.08
CA HIS A 316 10.33 -1.03 -3.84
C HIS A 316 11.72 -1.64 -4.05
N LEU A 317 11.94 -2.32 -5.18
CA LEU A 317 13.26 -2.84 -5.55
C LEU A 317 14.28 -1.72 -5.72
N ALA A 318 13.89 -0.59 -6.34
CA ALA A 318 14.78 0.56 -6.47
C ALA A 318 15.23 1.08 -5.10
N TRP A 319 14.31 1.29 -4.18
CA TRP A 319 14.63 1.73 -2.81
C TRP A 319 15.41 0.68 -2.02
N PHE A 320 15.03 -0.59 -2.12
CA PHE A 320 15.72 -1.67 -1.44
C PHE A 320 17.19 -1.76 -1.84
N TYR A 321 17.48 -1.70 -3.14
CA TYR A 321 18.86 -1.71 -3.62
C TYR A 321 19.61 -0.42 -3.28
N ALA A 322 18.93 0.73 -3.28
CA ALA A 322 19.57 2.00 -2.92
C ALA A 322 19.98 2.05 -1.44
N ASP A 323 19.13 1.64 -0.52
CA ASP A 323 19.29 1.92 0.91
C ASP A 323 19.59 0.68 1.76
N VAL A 324 19.10 -0.51 1.37
CA VAL A 324 19.37 -1.74 2.14
C VAL A 324 20.58 -2.49 1.61
N ARG A 325 20.72 -2.61 0.30
CA ARG A 325 21.86 -3.30 -0.34
C ARG A 325 23.02 -2.37 -0.67
N GLU A 326 22.77 -1.07 -0.68
CA GLU A 326 23.76 -0.03 -1.10
C GLU A 326 24.35 -0.31 -2.50
N ASP A 327 23.55 -0.95 -3.36
CA ASP A 327 23.89 -1.22 -4.76
C ASP A 327 23.19 -0.21 -5.67
N GLY A 328 23.86 0.94 -5.85
CA GLY A 328 23.31 2.01 -6.68
C GLY A 328 23.12 1.61 -8.15
N ALA A 329 23.87 0.65 -8.68
CA ALA A 329 23.74 0.20 -10.07
C ALA A 329 22.43 -0.58 -10.28
N GLU A 330 22.14 -1.54 -9.42
CA GLU A 330 20.86 -2.27 -9.44
C GLU A 330 19.70 -1.34 -9.08
N ALA A 331 19.84 -0.41 -8.12
CA ALA A 331 18.84 0.59 -7.81
C ALA A 331 18.43 1.41 -9.05
N VAL A 332 19.41 1.93 -9.82
CA VAL A 332 19.16 2.67 -11.07
C VAL A 332 18.43 1.82 -12.11
N LYS A 333 18.77 0.56 -12.24
CA LYS A 333 18.11 -0.36 -13.17
C LYS A 333 16.61 -0.51 -12.85
N TRP A 334 16.26 -0.72 -11.58
CA TRP A 334 14.88 -0.87 -11.16
C TRP A 334 14.10 0.44 -11.20
N ALA A 335 14.73 1.56 -10.79
CA ALA A 335 14.11 2.88 -10.87
C ALA A 335 13.79 3.31 -12.31
N ARG A 336 14.65 3.00 -13.28
CA ARG A 336 14.36 3.26 -14.70
C ARG A 336 13.19 2.44 -15.19
N ARG A 337 13.10 1.17 -14.84
CA ARG A 337 11.97 0.31 -15.20
C ARG A 337 10.66 0.82 -14.62
N ASP A 338 10.67 1.33 -13.37
CA ASP A 338 9.50 1.95 -12.76
C ASP A 338 9.11 3.26 -13.46
N LEU A 339 10.09 4.11 -13.80
CA LEU A 339 9.86 5.36 -14.54
C LEU A 339 9.27 5.13 -15.93
N ASP A 340 9.63 4.04 -16.59
CA ASP A 340 9.06 3.67 -17.89
C ASP A 340 7.55 3.36 -17.79
N LEU A 341 7.10 2.81 -16.64
CA LEU A 341 5.69 2.51 -16.38
C LEU A 341 4.90 3.74 -15.93
N ARG A 342 5.51 4.58 -15.10
CA ARG A 342 4.82 5.69 -14.39
C ARG A 342 5.72 6.91 -14.38
N ARG A 343 5.33 7.99 -15.02
CA ARG A 343 6.17 9.20 -15.16
C ARG A 343 5.73 10.31 -14.20
N ASN A 344 5.59 9.99 -12.92
CA ASN A 344 5.23 10.94 -11.87
C ASN A 344 6.45 11.42 -11.05
N TYR A 345 6.24 12.35 -10.12
CA TYR A 345 7.33 12.90 -9.31
C TYR A 345 8.03 11.83 -8.46
N ALA A 346 7.28 10.88 -7.91
CA ALA A 346 7.83 9.86 -7.02
C ALA A 346 8.76 8.88 -7.74
N THR A 347 8.42 8.48 -8.98
CA THR A 347 9.29 7.61 -9.80
C THR A 347 10.54 8.36 -10.26
N ARG A 348 10.45 9.66 -10.52
CA ARG A 348 11.63 10.50 -10.81
C ARG A 348 12.50 10.71 -9.58
N GLU A 349 11.90 10.93 -8.43
CA GLU A 349 12.60 11.01 -7.15
C GLU A 349 13.37 9.72 -6.86
N ALA A 350 12.71 8.56 -7.01
CA ALA A 350 13.36 7.25 -6.84
C ALA A 350 14.56 7.06 -7.78
N LEU A 351 14.43 7.49 -9.05
CA LEU A 351 15.56 7.45 -9.99
C LEU A 351 16.66 8.44 -9.60
N ALA A 352 16.32 9.66 -9.18
CA ALA A 352 17.28 10.64 -8.71
C ALA A 352 18.05 10.12 -7.50
N TRP A 353 17.38 9.51 -6.53
CA TRP A 353 18.00 8.92 -5.36
C TRP A 353 18.90 7.74 -5.74
N ALA A 354 18.42 6.82 -6.57
CA ALA A 354 19.23 5.69 -7.07
C ALA A 354 20.51 6.17 -7.79
N LEU A 355 20.41 7.21 -8.63
CA LEU A 355 21.55 7.83 -9.31
C LEU A 355 22.53 8.47 -8.31
N TYR A 356 22.03 9.14 -7.26
CA TYR A 356 22.84 9.66 -6.16
C TYR A 356 23.60 8.54 -5.46
N ARG A 357 22.93 7.44 -5.09
CA ARG A 357 23.55 6.26 -4.47
C ARG A 357 24.57 5.56 -5.39
N ALA A 358 24.40 5.68 -6.70
CA ALA A 358 25.35 5.20 -7.71
C ALA A 358 26.52 6.18 -7.96
N GLY A 359 26.60 7.33 -7.27
CA GLY A 359 27.62 8.36 -7.48
C GLY A 359 27.44 9.18 -8.78
N ARG A 360 26.31 9.03 -9.48
CA ARG A 360 26.00 9.70 -10.75
C ARG A 360 25.33 11.06 -10.50
N ILE A 361 26.06 11.96 -9.82
CA ILE A 361 25.51 13.20 -9.23
C ILE A 361 24.90 14.13 -10.28
N THR A 362 25.51 14.28 -11.47
CA THR A 362 24.98 15.17 -12.52
C THR A 362 23.60 14.70 -13.00
N GLU A 363 23.45 13.41 -13.30
CA GLU A 363 22.20 12.84 -13.74
C GLU A 363 21.15 12.87 -12.61
N SER A 364 21.57 12.65 -11.37
CA SER A 364 20.72 12.78 -10.18
C SER A 364 20.14 14.19 -10.04
N LEU A 365 20.97 15.24 -10.28
CA LEU A 365 20.50 16.63 -10.28
C LEU A 365 19.45 16.90 -11.37
N ASP A 366 19.60 16.30 -12.54
CA ASP A 366 18.64 16.48 -13.65
C ASP A 366 17.28 15.83 -13.33
N GLU A 367 17.30 14.61 -12.75
CA GLU A 367 16.06 13.92 -12.40
C GLU A 367 15.36 14.54 -11.18
N ILE A 368 16.11 14.95 -10.13
CA ILE A 368 15.48 15.59 -8.97
C ILE A 368 14.88 16.96 -9.34
N LYS A 369 15.49 17.69 -10.27
CA LYS A 369 14.93 18.93 -10.81
C LYS A 369 13.59 18.67 -11.50
N GLN A 370 13.46 17.58 -12.26
CA GLN A 370 12.20 17.22 -12.90
C GLN A 370 11.14 16.80 -11.88
N ALA A 371 11.51 16.05 -10.83
CA ALA A 371 10.60 15.72 -9.73
C ALA A 371 10.08 16.98 -9.02
N LEU A 372 10.97 17.92 -8.71
CA LEU A 372 10.63 19.21 -8.08
C LEU A 372 9.76 20.11 -8.97
N ALA A 373 9.88 20.01 -10.30
CA ALA A 373 9.08 20.81 -11.25
C ALA A 373 7.58 20.48 -11.18
N ALA A 374 7.20 19.32 -10.62
CA ALA A 374 5.81 18.99 -10.34
C ALA A 374 5.15 19.89 -9.28
N GLY A 375 5.93 20.71 -8.56
CA GLY A 375 5.42 21.63 -7.54
C GLY A 375 4.95 20.98 -6.25
N VAL A 376 5.23 19.70 -6.07
CA VAL A 376 4.81 18.88 -4.92
C VAL A 376 5.52 19.36 -3.65
N LYS A 377 4.79 19.36 -2.54
CA LYS A 377 5.32 19.67 -1.20
C LYS A 377 5.41 18.37 -0.40
N ASP A 378 6.56 17.74 -0.47
CA ASP A 378 6.84 16.48 0.20
C ASP A 378 8.19 16.57 0.94
N ALA A 379 8.23 16.11 2.18
CA ALA A 379 9.41 16.25 3.03
C ALA A 379 10.57 15.35 2.56
N HIS A 380 10.27 14.13 2.07
CA HIS A 380 11.28 13.21 1.57
C HIS A 380 11.86 13.68 0.24
N LEU A 381 11.01 14.15 -0.68
CA LEU A 381 11.46 14.80 -1.92
C LEU A 381 12.45 15.94 -1.62
N PHE A 382 12.14 16.78 -0.64
CA PHE A 382 13.03 17.89 -0.26
C PHE A 382 14.30 17.40 0.44
N PHE A 383 14.22 16.35 1.26
CA PHE A 383 15.39 15.73 1.87
C PHE A 383 16.32 15.12 0.80
N HIS A 384 15.81 14.36 -0.15
CA HIS A 384 16.60 13.80 -1.23
C HIS A 384 17.21 14.89 -2.11
N ALA A 385 16.45 15.93 -2.44
CA ALA A 385 16.97 17.10 -3.14
C ALA A 385 18.12 17.73 -2.36
N ALA A 386 18.00 17.86 -1.05
CA ALA A 386 19.06 18.41 -0.21
C ALA A 386 20.33 17.58 -0.30
N MET A 387 20.25 16.25 -0.12
CA MET A 387 21.42 15.36 -0.15
C MET A 387 22.10 15.40 -1.52
N ILE A 388 21.35 15.40 -2.61
CA ILE A 388 21.86 15.48 -3.99
C ILE A 388 22.58 16.81 -4.22
N HIS A 389 21.99 17.94 -3.80
CA HIS A 389 22.62 19.26 -3.94
C HIS A 389 23.89 19.38 -3.08
N LEU A 390 23.88 18.87 -1.85
CA LEU A 390 25.07 18.86 -0.99
C LEU A 390 26.22 18.05 -1.62
N ALA A 391 25.92 16.86 -2.16
CA ALA A 391 26.91 16.04 -2.85
C ALA A 391 27.45 16.70 -4.12
N ALA A 392 26.66 17.54 -4.78
CA ALA A 392 27.08 18.35 -5.92
C ALA A 392 27.89 19.61 -5.53
N GLY A 393 28.19 19.82 -4.25
CA GLY A 393 28.85 21.02 -3.74
C GLY A 393 27.96 22.28 -3.68
N ARG A 394 26.68 22.15 -3.92
CA ARG A 394 25.68 23.23 -3.91
C ARG A 394 25.13 23.43 -2.50
N THR A 395 25.99 23.82 -1.57
CA THR A 395 25.66 23.85 -0.13
C THR A 395 24.49 24.81 0.19
N GLY A 396 24.35 25.92 -0.53
CA GLY A 396 23.26 26.89 -0.30
C GLY A 396 21.90 26.29 -0.59
N GLU A 397 21.74 25.68 -1.77
CA GLU A 397 20.52 25.02 -2.21
C GLU A 397 20.18 23.80 -1.33
N GLY A 398 21.20 22.98 -0.98
CA GLY A 398 21.03 21.85 -0.10
C GLY A 398 20.43 22.26 1.26
N LYS A 399 20.97 23.30 1.90
CA LYS A 399 20.42 23.84 3.17
C LYS A 399 19.00 24.39 3.02
N GLN A 400 18.68 25.02 1.89
CA GLN A 400 17.32 25.49 1.63
C GLN A 400 16.32 24.32 1.52
N PHE A 401 16.71 23.23 0.87
CA PHE A 401 15.86 22.03 0.80
C PHE A 401 15.67 21.35 2.14
N LEU A 402 16.71 21.26 3.00
CA LEU A 402 16.53 20.75 4.39
C LEU A 402 15.54 21.62 5.18
N LYS A 403 15.62 22.94 5.04
CA LYS A 403 14.65 23.83 5.66
C LYS A 403 13.23 23.55 5.17
N ARG A 404 13.03 23.40 3.86
CA ARG A 404 11.73 23.05 3.28
C ARG A 404 11.21 21.69 3.76
N ALA A 405 12.08 20.69 3.89
CA ALA A 405 11.72 19.40 4.45
C ALA A 405 11.18 19.54 5.88
N ALA A 406 11.88 20.27 6.74
CA ALA A 406 11.48 20.54 8.11
C ALA A 406 10.19 21.40 8.22
N GLU A 407 9.94 22.30 7.26
CA GLU A 407 8.69 23.08 7.17
C GLU A 407 7.48 22.21 6.86
N VAL A 408 7.64 21.15 6.04
CA VAL A 408 6.58 20.17 5.72
C VAL A 408 6.39 19.20 6.87
N ASN A 409 7.50 18.63 7.35
CA ASN A 409 7.49 17.66 8.45
C ASN A 409 8.70 17.90 9.36
N PRO A 410 8.54 18.47 10.55
CA PRO A 410 9.66 18.71 11.47
C PRO A 410 10.30 17.41 12.00
N ARG A 411 9.69 16.25 11.72
CA ARG A 411 10.15 14.90 12.11
C ARG A 411 10.48 14.02 10.88
N TYR A 412 10.84 14.64 9.75
CA TYR A 412 11.09 13.93 8.49
C TYR A 412 12.20 12.86 8.58
N GLU A 413 13.07 12.93 9.60
CA GLU A 413 14.12 11.92 9.84
C GLU A 413 13.62 10.69 10.62
N ALA A 414 12.37 10.72 11.13
CA ALA A 414 11.80 9.58 11.85
C ALA A 414 11.60 8.38 10.91
N PHE A 415 11.46 7.19 11.48
CA PHE A 415 11.14 5.98 10.72
C PHE A 415 9.91 6.19 9.84
N HIS A 416 10.01 5.73 8.61
CA HIS A 416 8.94 5.75 7.61
C HIS A 416 9.09 4.55 6.67
N VAL A 417 8.01 3.84 6.40
CA VAL A 417 8.02 2.60 5.59
C VAL A 417 8.20 2.89 4.10
N HIS A 418 7.68 4.00 3.65
CA HIS A 418 7.68 4.38 2.23
C HIS A 418 8.59 5.59 1.98
N ARG A 419 9.85 5.43 2.35
CA ARG A 419 10.87 6.46 2.08
C ARG A 419 11.08 6.67 0.60
#